data_aa29e104b80d60a072c9bad64ab234d6
#
_entry.id   aa29e104b80d60a072c9bad64ab234d6
#
_cell.length_a   1.000
_cell.length_b   1.000
_cell.length_c   1.000
_cell.angle_alpha   90.00
_cell.angle_beta   90.00
_cell.angle_gamma   90.00
#
_symmetry.space_group_name_H-M   'P 1'
#
loop_
_entity.id
_entity.type
_entity.pdbx_description
1 polymer ?
#
loop_
_entity_poly.entity_id
_entity_poly.type
_entity_poly.pdbx_seq_one_letter_code
_entity_poly.pdbx_strand_id
1 'polypeptide(L)'
;MNSSLFTPLTLETQTMNKTCCGLFCIPRGPRLLLGLVMTFALCAVAHGQSSSKPPFQYEVGDVRVSIPTADEPRVKAFGKESLQAAAKYLETGAASWLKRDKACVNCHTTGPYMTDFTAWSRRFGQPNEDVLKNFVKAVPKEIEEVRETETKGLKFYPGAFFAVWRTAGLAEWDRNVAGKLAEPTERALRDMFMRQSESGAFVSHGEVEIPHITTDFELSLQAARAMTAAPGWLAGLKDETLVARVEKLKQYLRTSPPKNDFDRVLKLQLAHYTPDLVTSADRDTALALLTSKQHADGGWSTRDMSPVNDWHYEMSPFVLNLIKNLPDADKPESDAYMTALAIVLMRQNNVPVSDPRIQQGLTWLKREQRESGRWWMHSLYRGNYHYITYIATVEAMKAPDLCGELDAISLEKK
;
A
#
# COMPACT_ATOMS: atom_id res chain seq x y z
N MET A 1 26.49 -17.35 35.58
CA MET A 1 26.69 -16.19 36.44
C MET A 1 26.68 -14.94 35.59
N ASN A 2 25.85 -14.01 35.96
CA ASN A 2 25.55 -12.69 35.36
C ASN A 2 24.73 -12.68 34.06
N SER A 3 23.43 -12.84 34.25
CA SER A 3 22.40 -12.23 33.45
C SER A 3 22.24 -10.77 33.91
N SER A 4 22.48 -9.80 33.06
CA SER A 4 21.97 -8.45 33.29
C SER A 4 21.91 -7.62 32.02
N LEU A 5 20.70 -7.13 31.77
CA LEU A 5 20.36 -5.85 31.19
C LEU A 5 20.44 -5.68 29.64
N PHE A 6 19.40 -6.14 28.96
CA PHE A 6 18.93 -5.43 27.79
C PHE A 6 17.58 -4.78 28.11
N THR A 7 17.64 -3.51 28.52
CA THR A 7 16.47 -2.64 28.53
C THR A 7 16.13 -2.29 27.06
N PRO A 8 14.92 -2.50 26.58
CA PRO A 8 14.57 -2.13 25.22
C PRO A 8 14.52 -0.61 25.11
N LEU A 9 15.39 -0.04 24.26
CA LEU A 9 15.29 1.33 23.81
C LEU A 9 13.93 1.55 23.16
N THR A 10 13.04 2.22 23.86
CA THR A 10 11.79 2.74 23.31
C THR A 10 12.12 3.91 22.38
N LEU A 11 12.25 3.63 21.06
CA LEU A 11 12.25 4.69 20.07
C LEU A 11 10.85 5.32 20.03
N GLU A 12 10.78 6.60 20.31
CA GLU A 12 9.53 7.38 20.35
C GLU A 12 8.83 7.35 18.99
N THR A 13 7.68 6.71 18.94
CA THR A 13 6.80 6.60 17.77
C THR A 13 6.25 7.95 17.29
N GLN A 14 6.39 9.03 18.05
CA GLN A 14 5.95 10.37 17.64
C GLN A 14 6.84 11.02 16.55
N THR A 15 8.15 10.71 16.54
CA THR A 15 9.08 11.25 15.54
C THR A 15 8.84 10.64 14.16
N MET A 16 8.37 9.42 14.10
CA MET A 16 8.19 8.70 12.83
C MET A 16 6.90 9.05 12.09
N ASN A 17 5.80 9.35 12.80
CA ASN A 17 4.58 9.84 12.16
C ASN A 17 4.76 11.21 11.47
N LYS A 18 5.70 12.03 11.95
CA LYS A 18 6.05 13.30 11.31
C LYS A 18 7.04 13.12 10.16
N THR A 19 7.85 12.08 10.16
CA THR A 19 8.89 11.90 9.14
C THR A 19 8.33 11.37 7.81
N CYS A 20 7.34 10.49 7.84
CA CYS A 20 6.71 10.03 6.59
C CYS A 20 5.88 11.11 5.87
N CYS A 21 5.26 12.05 6.61
CA CYS A 21 4.51 13.16 6.01
C CYS A 21 5.27 14.49 6.02
N GLY A 22 6.23 14.69 6.93
CA GLY A 22 6.88 15.96 7.17
C GLY A 22 8.04 16.31 6.23
N LEU A 23 8.63 15.36 5.53
CA LEU A 23 9.77 15.61 4.63
C LEU A 23 9.36 16.22 3.28
N PHE A 24 8.06 16.25 2.95
CA PHE A 24 7.57 16.75 1.67
C PHE A 24 6.73 18.04 1.74
N CYS A 25 6.49 18.58 2.95
CA CYS A 25 5.83 19.89 3.12
C CYS A 25 6.84 20.89 3.69
N ILE A 26 7.69 21.51 2.84
CA ILE A 26 8.58 22.60 3.24
C ILE A 26 7.90 23.92 2.90
N PRO A 27 7.52 24.75 3.89
CA PRO A 27 7.15 26.16 3.62
C PRO A 27 8.40 26.96 3.28
N ARG A 28 8.35 27.70 2.18
CA ARG A 28 9.39 28.67 1.81
C ARG A 28 9.33 29.87 2.78
N GLY A 29 10.36 30.03 3.60
CA GLY A 29 10.60 31.24 4.39
C GLY A 29 12.10 31.50 4.58
N PRO A 30 12.57 32.78 4.71
CA PRO A 30 13.95 33.17 4.47
C PRO A 30 14.90 32.89 5.63
N ARG A 31 16.16 32.73 5.28
CA ARG A 31 17.33 32.49 6.13
C ARG A 31 17.55 33.59 7.16
N LEU A 32 17.82 33.20 8.41
CA LEU A 32 18.66 33.99 9.34
C LEU A 32 19.60 33.02 10.09
N LEU A 33 20.91 33.25 9.89
CA LEU A 33 22.00 32.71 10.71
C LEU A 33 22.01 33.47 12.02
N LEU A 34 22.12 32.76 13.18
CA LEU A 34 22.92 33.22 14.32
C LEU A 34 23.23 32.01 15.22
N GLY A 35 24.53 31.82 15.49
CA GLY A 35 25.01 30.87 16.50
C GLY A 35 24.92 31.46 17.90
N LEU A 36 24.83 30.60 18.92
CA LEU A 36 25.44 30.81 20.22
C LEU A 36 25.39 29.51 21.07
N VAL A 37 26.55 29.04 21.41
CA VAL A 37 27.15 28.64 22.73
C VAL A 37 26.23 27.98 23.78
N MET A 38 26.70 26.80 24.21
CA MET A 38 26.31 26.04 25.40
C MET A 38 26.20 26.86 26.69
N THR A 39 25.16 26.60 27.47
CA THR A 39 25.22 26.64 28.91
C THR A 39 24.29 25.56 29.51
N PHE A 40 24.88 24.64 30.27
CA PHE A 40 24.18 23.67 31.11
C PHE A 40 23.53 24.40 32.28
N ALA A 41 22.23 24.24 32.45
CA ALA A 41 21.58 24.44 33.72
C ALA A 41 20.52 23.35 33.90
N LEU A 42 20.80 22.46 34.85
CA LEU A 42 19.83 21.51 35.41
C LEU A 42 18.65 22.30 35.99
N CYS A 43 17.46 22.09 35.50
CA CYS A 43 16.22 22.19 36.24
C CYS A 43 15.34 20.99 35.88
N ALA A 44 15.45 19.96 36.70
CA ALA A 44 14.52 18.87 36.75
C ALA A 44 13.18 19.38 37.27
N VAL A 45 12.21 19.53 36.34
CA VAL A 45 10.80 19.50 36.74
C VAL A 45 10.18 18.37 35.92
N ALA A 46 10.04 17.23 36.57
CA ALA A 46 9.35 16.06 36.09
C ALA A 46 7.87 16.41 35.91
N HIS A 47 7.48 16.74 34.68
CA HIS A 47 6.13 16.49 34.22
C HIS A 47 6.22 15.30 33.25
N GLY A 48 6.15 14.12 33.89
CA GLY A 48 5.93 12.87 33.15
C GLY A 48 4.59 12.91 32.44
N GLN A 49 4.55 13.48 31.26
CA GLN A 49 3.55 13.05 30.28
C GLN A 49 4.06 11.73 29.74
N SER A 50 3.62 10.63 30.34
CA SER A 50 3.64 9.33 29.73
C SER A 50 2.86 9.47 28.41
N SER A 51 3.59 9.53 27.29
CA SER A 51 2.97 9.38 25.98
C SER A 51 2.56 7.92 25.87
N SER A 52 1.44 7.56 26.52
CA SER A 52 0.83 6.27 26.33
C SER A 52 0.50 6.15 24.83
N LYS A 53 0.99 5.07 24.19
CA LYS A 53 0.59 4.74 22.82
C LYS A 53 -0.94 4.84 22.76
N PRO A 54 -1.50 5.40 21.68
CA PRO A 54 -2.95 5.44 21.53
C PRO A 54 -3.49 4.02 21.74
N PRO A 55 -4.52 3.83 22.60
CA PRO A 55 -5.01 2.51 22.96
C PRO A 55 -5.68 1.78 21.78
N PHE A 56 -5.90 2.48 20.66
CA PHE A 56 -6.59 1.98 19.47
C PHE A 56 -5.77 2.19 18.22
N GLN A 57 -5.88 1.25 17.27
CA GLN A 57 -5.39 1.42 15.91
C GLN A 57 -6.16 2.55 15.21
N TYR A 58 -7.49 2.49 15.27
CA TYR A 58 -8.41 3.49 14.70
C TYR A 58 -9.47 3.90 15.71
N GLU A 59 -9.83 5.18 15.68
CA GLU A 59 -10.91 5.74 16.48
C GLU A 59 -11.68 6.75 15.63
N VAL A 60 -13.01 6.53 15.47
CA VAL A 60 -13.92 7.40 14.71
C VAL A 60 -15.27 7.45 15.41
N GLY A 61 -15.62 8.60 16.01
CA GLY A 61 -16.80 8.71 16.84
C GLY A 61 -16.72 7.71 18.01
N ASP A 62 -17.70 6.85 18.15
CA ASP A 62 -17.76 5.81 19.18
C ASP A 62 -17.11 4.50 18.74
N VAL A 63 -16.70 4.39 17.48
CA VAL A 63 -16.06 3.18 16.95
C VAL A 63 -14.59 3.18 17.30
N ARG A 64 -14.16 2.14 18.02
CA ARG A 64 -12.77 1.91 18.43
C ARG A 64 -12.29 0.56 17.94
N VAL A 65 -11.17 0.56 17.22
CA VAL A 65 -10.51 -0.65 16.72
C VAL A 65 -9.20 -0.84 17.47
N SER A 66 -9.08 -1.97 18.15
CA SER A 66 -7.88 -2.31 18.93
C SER A 66 -6.63 -2.38 18.05
N ILE A 67 -5.46 -2.24 18.66
CA ILE A 67 -4.18 -2.48 17.98
C ILE A 67 -4.13 -3.95 17.54
N PRO A 68 -3.69 -4.25 16.29
CA PRO A 68 -3.57 -5.63 15.81
C PRO A 68 -2.53 -6.42 16.62
N THR A 69 -2.87 -7.64 16.99
CA THR A 69 -1.96 -8.57 17.66
C THR A 69 -2.08 -9.97 17.06
N ALA A 70 -1.04 -10.78 17.22
CA ALA A 70 -1.01 -12.15 16.68
C ALA A 70 -2.04 -13.07 17.35
N ASP A 71 -2.35 -12.82 18.62
CA ASP A 71 -3.23 -13.60 19.47
C ASP A 71 -4.70 -13.15 19.44
N GLU A 72 -5.02 -12.15 18.60
CA GLU A 72 -6.41 -11.75 18.40
C GLU A 72 -7.26 -12.94 17.93
N PRO A 73 -8.46 -13.14 18.51
CA PRO A 73 -9.32 -14.28 18.17
C PRO A 73 -9.65 -14.35 16.67
N ARG A 74 -9.55 -15.56 16.11
CA ARG A 74 -9.99 -15.83 14.74
C ARG A 74 -11.49 -15.95 14.65
N VAL A 75 -12.06 -15.61 13.50
CA VAL A 75 -13.50 -15.82 13.25
C VAL A 75 -13.86 -17.29 13.40
N LYS A 76 -15.03 -17.55 14.01
CA LYS A 76 -15.55 -18.90 14.16
C LYS A 76 -16.08 -19.47 12.85
N ALA A 77 -16.61 -18.60 11.99
CA ALA A 77 -17.12 -18.93 10.67
C ALA A 77 -16.81 -17.79 9.70
N PHE A 78 -16.17 -18.14 8.59
CA PHE A 78 -15.97 -17.23 7.48
C PHE A 78 -17.25 -17.15 6.64
N GLY A 79 -17.69 -15.94 6.30
CA GLY A 79 -18.88 -15.71 5.48
C GLY A 79 -19.33 -14.26 5.49
N LYS A 80 -20.62 -14.02 5.21
CA LYS A 80 -21.21 -12.69 5.06
C LYS A 80 -20.84 -11.76 6.22
N GLU A 81 -21.04 -12.20 7.45
CA GLU A 81 -20.81 -11.37 8.65
C GLU A 81 -19.34 -10.99 8.82
N SER A 82 -18.44 -11.95 8.63
CA SER A 82 -17.00 -11.71 8.76
C SER A 82 -16.47 -10.80 7.65
N LEU A 83 -17.00 -10.90 6.43
CA LEU A 83 -16.66 -10.02 5.31
C LEU A 83 -17.25 -8.61 5.49
N GLN A 84 -18.45 -8.49 6.07
CA GLN A 84 -19.00 -7.18 6.48
C GLN A 84 -18.15 -6.51 7.57
N ALA A 85 -17.65 -7.30 8.53
CA ALA A 85 -16.73 -6.79 9.55
C ALA A 85 -15.42 -6.28 8.91
N ALA A 86 -14.87 -6.99 7.91
CA ALA A 86 -13.71 -6.54 7.15
C ALA A 86 -13.97 -5.22 6.41
N ALA A 87 -15.09 -5.13 5.70
CA ALA A 87 -15.48 -3.90 5.01
C ALA A 87 -15.61 -2.72 5.98
N LYS A 88 -16.24 -2.93 7.14
CA LYS A 88 -16.34 -1.91 8.19
C LYS A 88 -14.99 -1.51 8.78
N TYR A 89 -14.08 -2.47 8.98
CA TYR A 89 -12.71 -2.19 9.42
C TYR A 89 -11.99 -1.27 8.43
N LEU A 90 -12.09 -1.55 7.14
CA LEU A 90 -11.46 -0.76 6.08
C LEU A 90 -12.05 0.66 6.02
N GLU A 91 -13.36 0.80 6.08
CA GLU A 91 -14.03 2.11 6.11
C GLU A 91 -13.64 2.92 7.34
N THR A 92 -13.62 2.29 8.52
CA THR A 92 -13.21 2.93 9.77
C THR A 92 -11.76 3.43 9.70
N GLY A 93 -10.86 2.64 9.13
CA GLY A 93 -9.46 3.02 8.95
C GLY A 93 -9.31 4.24 8.02
N ALA A 94 -9.99 4.24 6.89
CA ALA A 94 -9.98 5.36 5.95
C ALA A 94 -10.56 6.65 6.59
N ALA A 95 -11.70 6.56 7.26
CA ALA A 95 -12.31 7.69 7.96
C ALA A 95 -11.45 8.22 9.13
N SER A 96 -10.77 7.32 9.86
CA SER A 96 -9.84 7.69 10.92
C SER A 96 -8.65 8.47 10.39
N TRP A 97 -8.13 8.08 9.22
CA TRP A 97 -7.01 8.79 8.60
C TRP A 97 -7.37 10.23 8.26
N LEU A 98 -8.56 10.49 7.74
CA LEU A 98 -9.03 11.85 7.42
C LEU A 98 -9.02 12.78 8.63
N LYS A 99 -9.22 12.25 9.84
CA LYS A 99 -9.15 13.05 11.08
C LYS A 99 -7.71 13.39 11.49
N ARG A 100 -6.75 12.54 11.16
CA ARG A 100 -5.35 12.70 11.56
C ARG A 100 -4.62 13.70 10.68
N ASP A 101 -4.75 13.57 9.37
CA ASP A 101 -4.09 14.43 8.39
C ASP A 101 -4.98 14.66 7.17
N LYS A 102 -5.70 15.76 7.20
CA LYS A 102 -6.67 16.13 6.15
C LYS A 102 -6.03 16.48 4.80
N ALA A 103 -4.70 16.64 4.74
CA ALA A 103 -4.00 17.09 3.54
C ALA A 103 -3.30 15.95 2.79
N CYS A 104 -3.08 14.81 3.45
CA CYS A 104 -2.30 13.70 2.88
C CYS A 104 -3.19 12.59 2.34
N VAL A 105 -2.99 12.22 1.08
CA VAL A 105 -3.45 10.94 0.54
C VAL A 105 -2.53 9.86 1.06
N ASN A 106 -3.03 9.03 1.96
CA ASN A 106 -2.22 7.98 2.55
C ASN A 106 -2.19 6.73 1.68
N CYS A 107 -1.01 6.40 1.17
CA CYS A 107 -0.77 5.24 0.34
C CYS A 107 -1.02 3.88 1.02
N HIS A 108 -1.12 3.87 2.34
CA HIS A 108 -1.30 2.66 3.13
C HIS A 108 -2.70 2.51 3.75
N THR A 109 -3.55 3.52 3.61
CA THR A 109 -4.91 3.50 4.18
C THR A 109 -5.93 4.00 3.15
N THR A 110 -6.02 5.32 2.96
CA THR A 110 -6.99 5.91 2.04
C THR A 110 -6.69 5.58 0.58
N GLY A 111 -5.41 5.37 0.21
CA GLY A 111 -5.02 4.89 -1.12
C GLY A 111 -5.64 3.54 -1.45
N PRO A 112 -5.27 2.45 -0.73
CA PRO A 112 -5.87 1.13 -0.93
C PRO A 112 -7.40 1.12 -0.78
N TYR A 113 -7.96 1.93 0.10
CA TYR A 113 -9.41 2.11 0.20
C TYR A 113 -10.01 2.62 -1.13
N MET A 114 -9.46 3.69 -1.66
CA MET A 114 -9.97 4.29 -2.91
C MET A 114 -9.72 3.40 -4.13
N THR A 115 -8.61 2.67 -4.16
CA THR A 115 -8.30 1.81 -5.31
C THR A 115 -9.10 0.51 -5.32
N ASP A 116 -9.43 -0.07 -4.17
CA ASP A 116 -9.99 -1.42 -4.11
C ASP A 116 -11.41 -1.47 -3.52
N PHE A 117 -11.70 -0.71 -2.45
CA PHE A 117 -13.03 -0.73 -1.82
C PHE A 117 -14.14 -0.21 -2.75
N THR A 118 -13.82 0.68 -3.68
CA THR A 118 -14.76 1.21 -4.68
C THR A 118 -15.41 0.10 -5.52
N ALA A 119 -14.69 -0.99 -5.82
CA ALA A 119 -15.20 -2.13 -6.56
C ALA A 119 -16.32 -2.88 -5.79
N TRP A 120 -16.33 -2.76 -4.46
CA TRP A 120 -17.31 -3.43 -3.59
C TRP A 120 -18.49 -2.56 -3.19
N SER A 121 -18.62 -1.37 -3.77
CA SER A 121 -19.69 -0.40 -3.45
C SER A 121 -21.11 -0.99 -3.56
N ARG A 122 -21.33 -1.92 -4.49
CA ARG A 122 -22.62 -2.59 -4.66
C ARG A 122 -22.92 -3.64 -3.60
N ARG A 123 -21.91 -4.07 -2.82
CA ARG A 123 -22.01 -5.15 -1.83
C ARG A 123 -21.99 -4.62 -0.39
N PHE A 124 -21.17 -3.62 -0.11
CA PHE A 124 -20.96 -3.10 1.23
C PHE A 124 -21.45 -1.64 1.41
N GLY A 125 -22.01 -1.03 0.37
CA GLY A 125 -22.47 0.36 0.37
C GLY A 125 -21.48 1.30 -0.29
N GLN A 126 -21.95 2.53 -0.56
CA GLN A 126 -21.14 3.56 -1.22
C GLN A 126 -19.91 3.89 -0.36
N PRO A 127 -18.72 3.98 -0.98
CA PRO A 127 -17.51 4.37 -0.28
C PRO A 127 -17.67 5.80 0.28
N ASN A 128 -16.91 6.09 1.33
CA ASN A 128 -16.98 7.37 2.02
C ASN A 128 -16.56 8.54 1.11
N GLU A 129 -17.52 9.41 0.79
CA GLU A 129 -17.31 10.57 -0.08
C GLU A 129 -16.33 11.61 0.48
N ASP A 130 -16.11 11.66 1.79
CA ASP A 130 -15.13 12.60 2.35
C ASP A 130 -13.70 12.15 2.02
N VAL A 131 -13.47 10.85 1.81
CA VAL A 131 -12.21 10.35 1.26
C VAL A 131 -12.04 10.83 -0.18
N LEU A 132 -13.07 10.72 -1.02
CA LEU A 132 -13.05 11.27 -2.38
C LEU A 132 -12.75 12.77 -2.40
N LYS A 133 -13.46 13.55 -1.57
CA LYS A 133 -13.23 15.01 -1.47
C LYS A 133 -11.81 15.35 -1.06
N ASN A 134 -11.21 14.56 -0.17
CA ASN A 134 -9.80 14.71 0.21
C ASN A 134 -8.86 14.44 -0.97
N PHE A 135 -9.12 13.39 -1.75
CA PHE A 135 -8.34 13.07 -2.95
C PHE A 135 -8.45 14.17 -4.01
N VAL A 136 -9.65 14.65 -4.29
CA VAL A 136 -9.88 15.76 -5.23
C VAL A 136 -9.17 17.03 -4.77
N LYS A 137 -9.27 17.37 -3.48
CA LYS A 137 -8.59 18.54 -2.89
C LYS A 137 -7.06 18.45 -2.99
N ALA A 138 -6.50 17.24 -2.95
CA ALA A 138 -5.07 17.01 -3.04
C ALA A 138 -4.52 17.13 -4.47
N VAL A 139 -5.38 17.19 -5.49
CA VAL A 139 -4.94 17.43 -6.89
C VAL A 139 -4.46 18.87 -7.02
N PRO A 140 -3.24 19.13 -7.50
CA PRO A 140 -2.74 20.48 -7.69
C PRO A 140 -3.62 21.29 -8.65
N LYS A 141 -3.78 22.59 -8.37
CA LYS A 141 -4.49 23.49 -9.28
C LYS A 141 -3.65 23.78 -10.52
N GLU A 142 -2.36 23.98 -10.32
CA GLU A 142 -1.37 24.20 -11.37
C GLU A 142 -0.51 22.94 -11.48
N ILE A 143 -0.29 22.50 -12.70
CA ILE A 143 0.47 21.28 -12.98
C ILE A 143 1.74 21.71 -13.71
N GLU A 144 2.86 21.47 -13.05
CA GLU A 144 4.18 21.73 -13.56
C GLU A 144 4.98 20.43 -13.70
N GLU A 145 5.92 20.42 -14.63
CA GLU A 145 6.88 19.33 -14.74
C GLU A 145 7.78 19.30 -13.50
N VAL A 146 7.81 18.15 -12.84
CA VAL A 146 8.64 17.93 -11.67
C VAL A 146 9.96 17.30 -12.10
N ARG A 147 11.06 18.02 -11.87
CA ARG A 147 12.40 17.52 -12.13
C ARG A 147 12.95 16.75 -10.94
N GLU A 148 13.92 15.89 -11.23
CA GLU A 148 14.70 15.23 -10.19
C GLU A 148 15.29 16.27 -9.24
N THR A 149 15.12 16.04 -7.95
CA THR A 149 15.62 16.91 -6.89
C THR A 149 16.59 16.11 -6.04
N GLU A 150 17.68 16.73 -5.63
CA GLU A 150 18.65 16.14 -4.72
C GLU A 150 18.56 16.81 -3.35
N THR A 151 18.40 15.99 -2.30
CA THR A 151 18.44 16.46 -0.92
C THR A 151 19.27 15.48 -0.09
N LYS A 152 20.34 15.96 0.54
CA LYS A 152 21.26 15.13 1.35
C LYS A 152 21.86 13.94 0.56
N GLY A 153 22.18 14.13 -0.70
CA GLY A 153 22.72 13.08 -1.58
C GLY A 153 21.68 12.09 -2.12
N LEU A 154 20.40 12.27 -1.81
CA LEU A 154 19.32 11.46 -2.32
C LEU A 154 18.63 12.16 -3.49
N LYS A 155 18.48 11.45 -4.59
CA LYS A 155 17.76 11.89 -5.76
C LYS A 155 16.34 11.37 -5.72
N PHE A 156 15.36 12.24 -5.96
CA PHE A 156 13.95 11.86 -5.94
C PHE A 156 13.07 12.77 -6.79
N TYR A 157 11.89 12.27 -7.12
CA TYR A 157 10.85 13.03 -7.81
C TYR A 157 9.78 13.44 -6.79
N PRO A 158 9.76 14.70 -6.31
CA PRO A 158 8.87 15.13 -5.24
C PRO A 158 7.41 14.80 -5.51
N GLY A 159 6.78 14.10 -4.58
CA GLY A 159 5.34 13.80 -4.62
C GLY A 159 4.92 12.72 -5.62
N ALA A 160 5.84 12.06 -6.34
CA ALA A 160 5.50 11.02 -7.32
C ALA A 160 4.66 9.88 -6.69
N PHE A 161 5.10 9.38 -5.54
CA PHE A 161 4.41 8.31 -4.82
C PHE A 161 2.95 8.68 -4.48
N PHE A 162 2.73 9.86 -3.92
CA PHE A 162 1.39 10.34 -3.59
C PHE A 162 0.53 10.61 -4.83
N ALA A 163 1.15 11.12 -5.91
CA ALA A 163 0.45 11.37 -7.16
C ALA A 163 -0.07 10.06 -7.77
N VAL A 164 0.72 9.00 -7.76
CA VAL A 164 0.32 7.68 -8.28
C VAL A 164 -0.87 7.13 -7.48
N TRP A 165 -0.79 7.07 -6.15
CA TRP A 165 -1.87 6.54 -5.32
C TRP A 165 -3.15 7.37 -5.40
N ARG A 166 -3.03 8.71 -5.41
CA ARG A 166 -4.15 9.61 -5.61
C ARG A 166 -4.84 9.36 -6.94
N THR A 167 -4.06 9.29 -8.01
CA THR A 167 -4.58 9.13 -9.37
C THR A 167 -5.24 7.76 -9.55
N ALA A 168 -4.62 6.70 -9.04
CA ALA A 168 -5.21 5.36 -9.07
C ALA A 168 -6.55 5.31 -8.31
N GLY A 169 -6.62 5.93 -7.12
CA GLY A 169 -7.85 5.99 -6.34
C GLY A 169 -8.97 6.77 -7.04
N LEU A 170 -8.67 7.91 -7.66
CA LEU A 170 -9.65 8.70 -8.43
C LEU A 170 -10.11 7.96 -9.68
N ALA A 171 -9.20 7.31 -10.40
CA ALA A 171 -9.54 6.53 -11.60
C ALA A 171 -10.44 5.33 -11.29
N GLU A 172 -10.16 4.63 -10.18
CA GLU A 172 -11.00 3.51 -9.74
C GLU A 172 -12.37 3.97 -9.22
N TRP A 173 -12.45 5.13 -8.57
CA TRP A 173 -13.73 5.73 -8.24
C TRP A 173 -14.55 6.04 -9.49
N ASP A 174 -13.92 6.66 -10.48
CA ASP A 174 -14.59 7.00 -11.74
C ASP A 174 -15.09 5.75 -12.46
N ARG A 175 -14.30 4.66 -12.43
CA ARG A 175 -14.69 3.38 -13.04
C ARG A 175 -15.83 2.68 -12.31
N ASN A 176 -15.72 2.57 -10.98
CA ASN A 176 -16.57 1.67 -10.20
C ASN A 176 -17.82 2.36 -9.64
N VAL A 177 -17.77 3.67 -9.42
CA VAL A 177 -18.82 4.44 -8.75
C VAL A 177 -19.46 5.46 -9.69
N ALA A 178 -18.67 6.33 -10.34
CA ALA A 178 -19.20 7.39 -11.18
C ALA A 178 -19.58 6.94 -12.61
N GLY A 179 -18.95 5.89 -13.13
CA GLY A 179 -19.16 5.36 -14.48
C GLY A 179 -18.63 6.26 -15.61
N LYS A 180 -17.91 7.32 -15.30
CA LYS A 180 -17.36 8.31 -16.25
C LYS A 180 -16.12 8.98 -15.72
N LEU A 181 -15.25 9.42 -16.64
CA LEU A 181 -14.07 10.22 -16.30
C LEU A 181 -14.49 11.58 -15.76
N ALA A 182 -13.98 11.94 -14.58
CA ALA A 182 -14.17 13.24 -13.97
C ALA A 182 -12.96 14.17 -14.23
N GLU A 183 -13.20 15.48 -14.31
CA GLU A 183 -12.15 16.48 -14.52
C GLU A 183 -11.01 16.39 -13.49
N PRO A 184 -11.27 16.21 -12.18
CA PRO A 184 -10.19 16.04 -11.22
C PRO A 184 -9.30 14.81 -11.49
N THR A 185 -9.87 13.73 -12.00
CA THR A 185 -9.12 12.51 -12.37
C THR A 185 -8.23 12.77 -13.58
N GLU A 186 -8.74 13.43 -14.60
CA GLU A 186 -7.96 13.81 -15.77
C GLU A 186 -6.78 14.70 -15.40
N ARG A 187 -7.02 15.70 -14.54
CA ARG A 187 -5.97 16.57 -14.00
C ARG A 187 -4.95 15.82 -13.14
N ALA A 188 -5.41 14.84 -12.33
CA ALA A 188 -4.53 13.99 -11.53
C ALA A 188 -3.64 13.09 -12.40
N LEU A 189 -4.17 12.54 -13.50
CA LEU A 189 -3.39 11.78 -14.48
C LEU A 189 -2.28 12.64 -15.09
N ARG A 190 -2.58 13.87 -15.47
CA ARG A 190 -1.59 14.81 -15.97
C ARG A 190 -0.52 15.09 -14.91
N ASP A 191 -0.90 15.43 -13.66
CA ASP A 191 0.05 15.69 -12.56
C ASP A 191 0.92 14.46 -12.28
N MET A 192 0.36 13.26 -12.29
CA MET A 192 1.10 12.02 -12.10
C MET A 192 2.21 11.88 -13.15
N PHE A 193 1.87 11.98 -14.43
CA PHE A 193 2.85 11.84 -15.50
C PHE A 193 3.90 12.96 -15.53
N MET A 194 3.61 14.16 -15.02
CA MET A 194 4.62 15.23 -14.88
C MET A 194 5.67 14.93 -13.78
N ARG A 195 5.46 13.88 -12.97
CA ARG A 195 6.39 13.40 -11.92
C ARG A 195 7.11 12.10 -12.29
N GLN A 196 6.94 11.64 -13.50
CA GLN A 196 7.60 10.45 -14.04
C GLN A 196 9.10 10.72 -14.24
N SER A 197 9.94 9.76 -13.88
CA SER A 197 11.39 9.85 -14.14
C SER A 197 11.73 9.79 -15.63
N GLU A 198 12.96 10.15 -15.98
CA GLU A 198 13.44 10.07 -17.36
C GLU A 198 13.44 8.64 -17.91
N SER A 199 13.65 7.64 -17.04
CA SER A 199 13.59 6.22 -17.40
C SER A 199 12.18 5.72 -17.72
N GLY A 200 11.14 6.51 -17.40
CA GLY A 200 9.74 6.09 -17.50
C GLY A 200 9.18 5.47 -16.23
N ALA A 201 10.01 5.25 -15.20
CA ALA A 201 9.58 4.73 -13.91
C ALA A 201 8.90 5.80 -13.03
N PHE A 202 8.12 5.34 -12.06
CA PHE A 202 7.77 6.10 -10.86
C PHE A 202 8.65 5.60 -9.70
N VAL A 203 9.43 6.48 -9.10
CA VAL A 203 10.48 6.13 -8.15
C VAL A 203 9.95 6.07 -6.73
N SER A 204 10.25 4.98 -6.03
CA SER A 204 9.73 4.65 -4.70
C SER A 204 10.69 4.99 -3.54
N HIS A 205 11.98 5.20 -3.77
CA HIS A 205 13.04 5.43 -2.75
C HIS A 205 13.43 4.24 -1.88
N GLY A 206 13.04 3.04 -2.27
CA GLY A 206 13.46 1.85 -1.55
C GLY A 206 12.50 0.71 -1.67
N GLU A 207 12.81 -0.35 -0.95
CA GLU A 207 11.99 -1.53 -0.78
C GLU A 207 12.21 -2.03 0.64
N VAL A 208 11.21 -1.91 1.49
CA VAL A 208 11.28 -2.33 2.89
C VAL A 208 9.97 -2.92 3.31
N GLU A 209 9.99 -4.16 3.73
CA GLU A 209 8.84 -4.81 4.34
C GLU A 209 7.55 -4.62 3.52
N ILE A 210 7.56 -5.12 2.28
CA ILE A 210 6.37 -5.08 1.42
C ILE A 210 5.17 -5.62 2.22
N PRO A 211 4.04 -4.95 2.19
CA PRO A 211 3.64 -3.79 1.38
C PRO A 211 3.90 -2.40 2.00
N HIS A 212 4.80 -2.26 2.97
CA HIS A 212 5.04 -0.97 3.61
C HIS A 212 5.72 0.03 2.68
N ILE A 213 6.86 -0.35 2.07
CA ILE A 213 7.54 0.44 1.03
C ILE A 213 7.81 -0.48 -0.15
N THR A 214 7.24 -0.14 -1.27
CA THR A 214 7.19 -0.97 -2.47
C THR A 214 8.31 -0.65 -3.46
N THR A 215 8.48 -1.51 -4.48
CA THR A 215 9.46 -1.32 -5.55
C THR A 215 9.05 -0.22 -6.52
N ASP A 216 10.01 0.29 -7.30
CA ASP A 216 9.72 1.20 -8.42
C ASP A 216 8.84 0.51 -9.46
N PHE A 217 9.01 -0.81 -9.64
CA PHE A 217 8.19 -1.58 -10.57
C PHE A 217 6.74 -1.63 -10.11
N GLU A 218 6.47 -1.94 -8.85
CA GLU A 218 5.10 -1.94 -8.31
C GLU A 218 4.47 -0.55 -8.35
N LEU A 219 5.20 0.51 -7.98
CA LEU A 219 4.68 1.87 -8.06
C LEU A 219 4.35 2.27 -9.50
N SER A 220 5.19 1.87 -10.46
CA SER A 220 4.94 2.10 -11.89
C SER A 220 3.75 1.27 -12.40
N LEU A 221 3.56 0.08 -11.86
CA LEU A 221 2.39 -0.76 -12.13
C LEU A 221 1.08 -0.13 -11.61
N GLN A 222 1.11 0.53 -10.43
CA GLN A 222 -0.03 1.30 -9.94
C GLN A 222 -0.34 2.50 -10.85
N ALA A 223 0.67 3.13 -11.46
CA ALA A 223 0.45 4.16 -12.47
C ALA A 223 -0.19 3.59 -13.76
N ALA A 224 0.21 2.38 -14.18
CA ALA A 224 -0.45 1.68 -15.28
C ALA A 224 -1.90 1.33 -14.94
N ARG A 225 -2.18 0.88 -13.72
CA ARG A 225 -3.54 0.70 -13.22
C ARG A 225 -4.35 1.99 -13.33
N ALA A 226 -3.80 3.12 -12.88
CA ALA A 226 -4.48 4.41 -12.92
C ALA A 226 -4.90 4.80 -14.34
N MET A 227 -4.00 4.69 -15.32
CA MET A 227 -4.30 5.08 -16.70
C MET A 227 -5.30 4.13 -17.39
N THR A 228 -5.32 2.85 -17.02
CA THR A 228 -6.23 1.85 -17.61
C THR A 228 -7.59 1.81 -16.91
N ALA A 229 -7.66 2.20 -15.64
CA ALA A 229 -8.90 2.30 -14.89
C ALA A 229 -9.71 3.54 -15.27
N ALA A 230 -9.07 4.64 -15.66
CA ALA A 230 -9.74 5.90 -15.98
C ALA A 230 -10.62 5.76 -17.24
N PRO A 231 -11.96 5.92 -17.15
CA PRO A 231 -12.87 5.63 -18.24
C PRO A 231 -12.58 6.44 -19.51
N GLY A 232 -12.19 5.76 -20.59
CA GLY A 232 -11.94 6.37 -21.90
C GLY A 232 -10.70 7.27 -22.01
N TRP A 233 -9.96 7.53 -20.92
CA TRP A 233 -8.84 8.46 -20.93
C TRP A 233 -7.73 8.03 -21.90
N LEU A 234 -7.28 6.78 -21.80
CA LEU A 234 -6.18 6.28 -22.64
C LEU A 234 -6.54 6.27 -24.13
N ALA A 235 -7.79 5.89 -24.48
CA ALA A 235 -8.27 5.87 -25.84
C ALA A 235 -8.50 7.27 -26.42
N GLY A 236 -8.81 8.25 -25.57
CA GLY A 236 -9.02 9.65 -25.95
C GLY A 236 -7.76 10.53 -25.92
N LEU A 237 -6.62 9.96 -25.51
CA LEU A 237 -5.39 10.73 -25.29
C LEU A 237 -4.79 11.27 -26.60
N LYS A 238 -4.72 12.60 -26.72
CA LYS A 238 -4.18 13.32 -27.89
C LYS A 238 -2.99 14.22 -27.57
N ASP A 239 -2.76 14.51 -26.28
CA ASP A 239 -1.64 15.34 -25.84
C ASP A 239 -0.32 14.61 -26.11
N GLU A 240 0.49 15.10 -27.03
CA GLU A 240 1.74 14.45 -27.46
C GLU A 240 2.72 14.22 -26.31
N THR A 241 2.79 15.15 -25.34
CA THR A 241 3.63 15.01 -24.17
C THR A 241 3.19 13.84 -23.30
N LEU A 242 1.90 13.72 -23.04
CA LEU A 242 1.35 12.62 -22.25
C LEU A 242 1.43 11.27 -22.99
N VAL A 243 1.20 11.27 -24.31
CA VAL A 243 1.41 10.07 -25.15
C VAL A 243 2.84 9.58 -25.02
N ALA A 244 3.84 10.47 -25.16
CA ALA A 244 5.24 10.09 -25.00
C ALA A 244 5.55 9.54 -23.60
N ARG A 245 4.98 10.12 -22.55
CA ARG A 245 5.17 9.65 -21.18
C ARG A 245 4.50 8.30 -20.92
N VAL A 246 3.31 8.07 -21.46
CA VAL A 246 2.64 6.76 -21.41
C VAL A 246 3.50 5.69 -22.10
N GLU A 247 4.05 5.98 -23.27
CA GLU A 247 4.95 5.04 -23.95
C GLU A 247 6.25 4.78 -23.18
N LYS A 248 6.81 5.79 -22.54
CA LYS A 248 7.97 5.59 -21.62
C LYS A 248 7.62 4.66 -20.44
N LEU A 249 6.43 4.82 -19.82
CA LEU A 249 5.97 3.92 -18.78
C LEU A 249 5.83 2.49 -19.28
N LYS A 250 5.17 2.30 -20.43
CA LYS A 250 5.03 0.98 -21.04
C LYS A 250 6.39 0.35 -21.36
N GLN A 251 7.33 1.14 -21.89
CA GLN A 251 8.69 0.67 -22.17
C GLN A 251 9.40 0.25 -20.89
N TYR A 252 9.34 1.06 -19.83
CA TYR A 252 9.92 0.71 -18.53
C TYR A 252 9.34 -0.60 -18.00
N LEU A 253 8.02 -0.75 -17.95
CA LEU A 253 7.35 -1.96 -17.45
C LEU A 253 7.67 -3.21 -18.27
N ARG A 254 7.87 -3.05 -19.59
CA ARG A 254 8.25 -4.15 -20.49
C ARG A 254 9.69 -4.60 -20.28
N THR A 255 10.63 -3.66 -20.09
CA THR A 255 12.06 -3.93 -20.19
C THR A 255 12.83 -3.85 -18.88
N SER A 256 12.21 -3.31 -17.81
CA SER A 256 12.87 -3.22 -16.51
C SER A 256 13.21 -4.61 -15.96
N PRO A 257 14.47 -4.88 -15.61
CA PRO A 257 14.83 -6.14 -14.99
C PRO A 257 14.20 -6.21 -13.60
N PRO A 258 13.57 -7.34 -13.25
CA PRO A 258 13.03 -7.53 -11.90
C PRO A 258 14.16 -7.55 -10.87
N LYS A 259 13.98 -6.83 -9.76
CA LYS A 259 14.97 -6.79 -8.67
C LYS A 259 14.93 -8.07 -7.82
N ASN A 260 13.74 -8.65 -7.66
CA ASN A 260 13.49 -9.83 -6.84
C ASN A 260 12.32 -10.67 -7.40
N ASP A 261 11.92 -11.69 -6.66
CA ASP A 261 10.80 -12.55 -7.06
C ASP A 261 9.45 -11.84 -6.96
N PHE A 262 9.33 -10.83 -6.09
CA PHE A 262 8.12 -10.01 -6.04
C PHE A 262 7.88 -9.27 -7.36
N ASP A 263 8.87 -8.57 -7.88
CA ASP A 263 8.78 -7.92 -9.21
C ASP A 263 8.47 -8.94 -10.32
N ARG A 264 9.05 -10.15 -10.24
CA ARG A 264 8.80 -11.22 -11.23
C ARG A 264 7.36 -11.66 -11.25
N VAL A 265 6.75 -11.89 -10.09
CA VAL A 265 5.34 -12.30 -10.02
C VAL A 265 4.38 -11.16 -10.32
N LEU A 266 4.74 -9.91 -10.08
CA LEU A 266 3.94 -8.74 -10.46
C LEU A 266 3.80 -8.57 -11.99
N LYS A 267 4.60 -9.24 -12.81
CA LYS A 267 4.34 -9.33 -14.25
C LYS A 267 2.97 -9.96 -14.56
N LEU A 268 2.43 -10.80 -13.68
CA LEU A 268 1.07 -11.33 -13.79
C LEU A 268 0.01 -10.23 -13.64
N GLN A 269 0.23 -9.26 -12.77
CA GLN A 269 -0.65 -8.11 -12.63
C GLN A 269 -0.50 -7.15 -13.80
N LEU A 270 0.73 -6.97 -14.31
CA LEU A 270 0.98 -6.21 -15.53
C LEU A 270 0.22 -6.82 -16.72
N ALA A 271 0.23 -8.15 -16.86
CA ALA A 271 -0.51 -8.86 -17.92
C ALA A 271 -2.04 -8.64 -17.80
N HIS A 272 -2.55 -8.41 -16.59
CA HIS A 272 -3.96 -8.08 -16.38
C HIS A 272 -4.32 -6.65 -16.83
N TYR A 273 -3.47 -5.65 -16.50
CA TYR A 273 -3.74 -4.24 -16.86
C TYR A 273 -3.37 -3.91 -18.31
N THR A 274 -2.29 -4.48 -18.80
CA THR A 274 -1.71 -4.18 -20.13
C THR A 274 -1.16 -5.48 -20.74
N PRO A 275 -2.05 -6.36 -21.25
CA PRO A 275 -1.68 -7.72 -21.69
C PRO A 275 -0.65 -7.74 -22.82
N ASP A 276 -0.57 -6.70 -23.62
CA ASP A 276 0.38 -6.52 -24.72
C ASP A 276 1.83 -6.26 -24.26
N LEU A 277 2.04 -5.99 -22.99
CA LEU A 277 3.38 -5.77 -22.42
C LEU A 277 4.06 -7.03 -21.87
N VAL A 278 3.33 -8.15 -21.79
CA VAL A 278 3.85 -9.40 -21.20
C VAL A 278 3.66 -10.55 -22.18
N THR A 279 4.75 -11.27 -22.48
CA THR A 279 4.67 -12.45 -23.33
C THR A 279 3.99 -13.63 -22.60
N SER A 280 3.47 -14.60 -23.33
CA SER A 280 2.95 -15.83 -22.73
C SER A 280 4.03 -16.57 -21.93
N ALA A 281 5.26 -16.63 -22.46
CA ALA A 281 6.40 -17.27 -21.77
C ALA A 281 6.74 -16.57 -20.43
N ASP A 282 6.72 -15.23 -20.39
CA ASP A 282 6.96 -14.48 -19.15
C ASP A 282 5.85 -14.75 -18.12
N ARG A 283 4.58 -14.81 -18.59
CA ARG A 283 3.44 -15.13 -17.74
C ARG A 283 3.52 -16.53 -17.16
N ASP A 284 3.83 -17.52 -17.98
CA ASP A 284 3.97 -18.91 -17.56
C ASP A 284 5.12 -19.08 -16.56
N THR A 285 6.24 -18.39 -16.79
CA THR A 285 7.38 -18.35 -15.88
C THR A 285 7.01 -17.73 -14.54
N ALA A 286 6.29 -16.61 -14.55
CA ALA A 286 5.85 -15.94 -13.33
C ALA A 286 4.81 -16.77 -12.54
N LEU A 287 3.90 -17.47 -13.23
CA LEU A 287 2.96 -18.42 -12.61
C LEU A 287 3.70 -19.62 -11.99
N ALA A 288 4.65 -20.19 -12.69
CA ALA A 288 5.45 -21.29 -12.17
C ALA A 288 6.23 -20.87 -10.92
N LEU A 289 6.88 -19.70 -10.96
CA LEU A 289 7.56 -19.14 -9.79
C LEU A 289 6.61 -18.95 -8.61
N LEU A 290 5.46 -18.26 -8.83
CA LEU A 290 4.47 -18.00 -7.79
C LEU A 290 4.00 -19.30 -7.13
N THR A 291 3.66 -20.29 -7.94
CA THR A 291 3.13 -21.57 -7.46
C THR A 291 4.17 -22.43 -6.75
N SER A 292 5.45 -22.32 -7.12
CA SER A 292 6.55 -23.04 -6.45
C SER A 292 6.85 -22.56 -5.04
N LYS A 293 6.37 -21.36 -4.69
CA LYS A 293 6.59 -20.72 -3.38
C LYS A 293 5.42 -20.87 -2.40
N GLN A 294 4.41 -21.70 -2.73
CA GLN A 294 3.35 -22.00 -1.78
C GLN A 294 3.88 -22.85 -0.64
N HIS A 295 3.61 -22.45 0.59
CA HIS A 295 3.98 -23.21 1.79
C HIS A 295 3.06 -24.40 2.01
N ALA A 296 3.53 -25.34 2.83
CA ALA A 296 2.76 -26.55 3.18
C ALA A 296 1.44 -26.24 3.91
N ASP A 297 1.33 -25.08 4.57
CA ASP A 297 0.10 -24.63 5.23
C ASP A 297 -0.93 -24.02 4.26
N GLY A 298 -0.59 -23.92 2.97
CA GLY A 298 -1.40 -23.38 1.89
C GLY A 298 -1.23 -21.89 1.62
N GLY A 299 -0.45 -21.17 2.42
CA GLY A 299 -0.19 -19.74 2.25
C GLY A 299 1.08 -19.43 1.45
N TRP A 300 1.37 -18.14 1.31
CA TRP A 300 2.60 -17.58 0.74
C TRP A 300 3.18 -16.52 1.67
N SER A 301 4.48 -16.29 1.54
CA SER A 301 5.20 -15.29 2.32
C SER A 301 5.73 -14.16 1.45
N THR A 302 5.51 -12.92 1.88
CA THR A 302 6.13 -11.74 1.26
C THR A 302 7.65 -11.82 1.33
N ARG A 303 8.21 -12.39 2.42
CA ARG A 303 9.67 -12.51 2.62
C ARG A 303 10.32 -13.53 1.71
N ASP A 304 9.57 -14.52 1.20
CA ASP A 304 10.08 -15.42 0.14
C ASP A 304 10.16 -14.73 -1.21
N MET A 305 9.32 -13.74 -1.45
CA MET A 305 9.30 -12.97 -2.69
C MET A 305 10.29 -11.81 -2.66
N SER A 306 10.47 -11.19 -1.49
CA SER A 306 11.39 -10.09 -1.22
C SER A 306 12.18 -10.39 0.05
N PRO A 307 13.29 -11.12 -0.05
CA PRO A 307 14.13 -11.47 1.09
C PRO A 307 14.71 -10.21 1.76
N VAL A 308 14.80 -10.25 3.09
CA VAL A 308 15.27 -9.11 3.91
C VAL A 308 16.65 -8.61 3.48
N ASN A 309 17.52 -9.51 3.02
CA ASN A 309 18.87 -9.15 2.57
C ASN A 309 18.86 -8.27 1.30
N ASP A 310 17.82 -8.38 0.47
CA ASP A 310 17.67 -7.59 -0.76
C ASP A 310 17.06 -6.20 -0.48
N TRP A 311 16.53 -5.97 0.73
CA TRP A 311 15.89 -4.71 1.06
C TRP A 311 16.89 -3.55 1.06
N HIS A 312 16.42 -2.43 0.54
CA HIS A 312 17.13 -1.16 0.55
C HIS A 312 16.17 -0.03 0.93
N TYR A 313 16.67 0.97 1.62
CA TYR A 313 15.89 2.14 2.01
C TYR A 313 16.80 3.36 2.07
N GLU A 314 16.79 4.14 1.02
CA GLU A 314 17.67 5.28 0.84
C GLU A 314 17.43 6.37 1.90
N MET A 315 16.17 6.55 2.31
CA MET A 315 15.79 7.56 3.29
C MET A 315 16.30 7.27 4.71
N SER A 316 16.55 6.01 5.06
CA SER A 316 17.01 5.63 6.39
C SER A 316 17.79 4.30 6.41
N PRO A 317 19.04 4.29 5.95
CA PRO A 317 19.89 3.08 6.02
C PRO A 317 20.07 2.55 7.44
N PHE A 318 20.06 3.42 8.45
CA PHE A 318 20.15 3.04 9.84
C PHE A 318 18.94 2.19 10.29
N VAL A 319 17.72 2.64 9.96
CA VAL A 319 16.49 1.88 10.29
C VAL A 319 16.48 0.55 9.57
N LEU A 320 16.88 0.52 8.30
CA LEU A 320 16.99 -0.72 7.53
C LEU A 320 17.94 -1.72 8.20
N ASN A 321 19.11 -1.26 8.63
CA ASN A 321 20.08 -2.10 9.33
C ASN A 321 19.53 -2.67 10.64
N LEU A 322 18.76 -1.88 11.41
CA LEU A 322 18.09 -2.37 12.60
C LEU A 322 17.10 -3.50 12.28
N ILE A 323 16.30 -3.34 11.24
CA ILE A 323 15.29 -4.33 10.82
C ILE A 323 15.97 -5.63 10.38
N LYS A 324 17.03 -5.55 9.58
CA LYS A 324 17.77 -6.72 9.08
C LYS A 324 18.39 -7.56 10.20
N ASN A 325 18.67 -6.97 11.35
CA ASN A 325 19.28 -7.64 12.50
C ASN A 325 18.24 -8.09 13.56
N LEU A 326 16.95 -8.03 13.29
CA LEU A 326 15.94 -8.58 14.18
C LEU A 326 15.98 -10.12 14.17
N PRO A 327 15.74 -10.81 15.32
CA PRO A 327 15.87 -12.27 15.41
C PRO A 327 14.94 -13.07 14.50
N ASP A 328 13.86 -12.47 14.07
CA ASP A 328 12.84 -13.08 13.19
C ASP A 328 12.82 -12.52 11.77
N ALA A 329 13.83 -11.71 11.42
CA ALA A 329 13.93 -11.13 10.08
C ALA A 329 13.97 -12.17 8.97
N ASP A 330 14.71 -13.26 9.16
CA ASP A 330 14.93 -14.32 8.18
C ASP A 330 13.92 -15.48 8.29
N LYS A 331 12.80 -15.28 8.99
CA LYS A 331 11.77 -16.31 9.14
C LYS A 331 10.59 -16.03 8.21
N PRO A 332 10.57 -16.61 7.00
CA PRO A 332 9.43 -16.47 6.12
C PRO A 332 8.26 -17.32 6.64
N GLU A 333 7.23 -16.67 7.13
CA GLU A 333 5.95 -17.28 7.50
C GLU A 333 4.90 -16.85 6.47
N SER A 334 3.91 -17.72 6.21
CA SER A 334 2.78 -17.34 5.36
C SER A 334 2.09 -16.12 5.93
N ASP A 335 1.86 -15.12 5.08
CA ASP A 335 1.21 -13.87 5.46
C ASP A 335 -0.04 -13.60 4.61
N ALA A 336 -0.93 -12.78 5.15
CA ALA A 336 -2.22 -12.53 4.54
C ALA A 336 -2.12 -11.72 3.24
N TYR A 337 -1.17 -10.80 3.15
CA TYR A 337 -0.97 -10.00 1.95
C TYR A 337 -0.52 -10.85 0.77
N MET A 338 0.57 -11.60 0.94
CA MET A 338 1.12 -12.39 -0.17
C MET A 338 0.22 -13.58 -0.53
N THR A 339 -0.42 -14.22 0.46
CA THR A 339 -1.37 -15.30 0.21
C THR A 339 -2.55 -14.81 -0.63
N ALA A 340 -3.11 -13.66 -0.29
CA ALA A 340 -4.20 -13.08 -1.06
C ALA A 340 -3.74 -12.61 -2.45
N LEU A 341 -2.62 -11.90 -2.53
CA LEU A 341 -2.05 -11.44 -3.80
C LEU A 341 -1.77 -12.62 -4.74
N ALA A 342 -1.24 -13.74 -4.23
CA ALA A 342 -1.00 -14.94 -5.03
C ALA A 342 -2.30 -15.46 -5.67
N ILE A 343 -3.39 -15.55 -4.91
CA ILE A 343 -4.70 -15.94 -5.43
C ILE A 343 -5.21 -14.93 -6.46
N VAL A 344 -5.11 -13.63 -6.17
CA VAL A 344 -5.50 -12.54 -7.08
C VAL A 344 -4.76 -12.65 -8.41
N LEU A 345 -3.42 -12.80 -8.37
CA LEU A 345 -2.59 -12.93 -9.57
C LEU A 345 -2.95 -14.18 -10.38
N MET A 346 -3.16 -15.32 -9.71
CA MET A 346 -3.60 -16.55 -10.39
C MET A 346 -4.96 -16.37 -11.05
N ARG A 347 -5.94 -15.78 -10.35
CA ARG A 347 -7.29 -15.56 -10.87
C ARG A 347 -7.32 -14.57 -12.04
N GLN A 348 -6.57 -13.48 -11.95
CA GLN A 348 -6.41 -12.50 -13.04
C GLN A 348 -5.76 -13.09 -14.29
N ASN A 349 -5.03 -14.20 -14.15
CA ASN A 349 -4.40 -14.93 -15.23
C ASN A 349 -5.13 -16.23 -15.60
N ASN A 350 -6.42 -16.30 -15.32
CA ASN A 350 -7.34 -17.36 -15.73
C ASN A 350 -7.08 -18.75 -15.10
N VAL A 351 -6.32 -18.83 -14.01
CA VAL A 351 -6.22 -20.07 -13.23
C VAL A 351 -7.60 -20.34 -12.63
N PRO A 352 -8.20 -21.53 -12.81
CA PRO A 352 -9.55 -21.79 -12.35
C PRO A 352 -9.64 -21.78 -10.81
N VAL A 353 -10.80 -21.38 -10.27
CA VAL A 353 -11.02 -21.38 -8.80
C VAL A 353 -10.78 -22.75 -8.21
N SER A 354 -11.10 -23.82 -8.96
CA SER A 354 -10.91 -25.22 -8.53
C SER A 354 -9.45 -25.67 -8.45
N ASP A 355 -8.48 -24.82 -8.83
CA ASP A 355 -7.05 -25.15 -8.68
C ASP A 355 -6.73 -25.42 -7.20
N PRO A 356 -6.12 -26.56 -6.88
CA PRO A 356 -5.84 -26.94 -5.48
C PRO A 356 -5.07 -25.88 -4.70
N ARG A 357 -4.17 -25.14 -5.36
CA ARG A 357 -3.36 -24.09 -4.72
C ARG A 357 -4.21 -22.88 -4.32
N ILE A 358 -5.15 -22.49 -5.19
CA ILE A 358 -6.15 -21.45 -4.86
C ILE A 358 -7.02 -21.90 -3.69
N GLN A 359 -7.50 -23.13 -3.70
CA GLN A 359 -8.35 -23.68 -2.62
C GLN A 359 -7.61 -23.75 -1.27
N GLN A 360 -6.34 -24.15 -1.28
CA GLN A 360 -5.51 -24.17 -0.07
C GLN A 360 -5.27 -22.73 0.44
N GLY A 361 -4.95 -21.78 -0.43
CA GLY A 361 -4.78 -20.37 -0.08
C GLY A 361 -6.06 -19.74 0.47
N LEU A 362 -7.21 -20.00 -0.14
CA LEU A 362 -8.51 -19.55 0.37
C LEU A 362 -8.80 -20.16 1.76
N THR A 363 -8.49 -21.45 1.95
CA THR A 363 -8.66 -22.11 3.25
C THR A 363 -7.77 -21.45 4.30
N TRP A 364 -6.53 -21.13 3.95
CA TRP A 364 -5.61 -20.37 4.80
C TRP A 364 -6.17 -19.00 5.17
N LEU A 365 -6.60 -18.19 4.20
CA LEU A 365 -7.18 -16.87 4.45
C LEU A 365 -8.42 -16.94 5.36
N LYS A 366 -9.33 -17.88 5.10
CA LYS A 366 -10.53 -18.07 5.91
C LYS A 366 -10.21 -18.39 7.37
N ARG A 367 -9.18 -19.20 7.60
CA ARG A 367 -8.71 -19.58 8.94
C ARG A 367 -8.07 -18.40 9.67
N GLU A 368 -7.36 -17.51 8.94
CA GLU A 368 -6.55 -16.46 9.55
C GLU A 368 -7.31 -15.14 9.76
N GLN A 369 -8.54 -14.98 9.30
CA GLN A 369 -9.33 -13.78 9.56
C GLN A 369 -9.61 -13.63 11.07
N ARG A 370 -9.50 -12.41 11.57
CA ARG A 370 -9.76 -12.06 12.96
C ARG A 370 -11.21 -11.63 13.18
N GLU A 371 -11.73 -11.77 14.41
CA GLU A 371 -13.10 -11.35 14.76
C GLU A 371 -13.37 -9.86 14.49
N SER A 372 -12.35 -9.02 14.54
CA SER A 372 -12.43 -7.61 14.14
C SER A 372 -12.63 -7.39 12.63
N GLY A 373 -12.63 -8.44 11.82
CA GLY A 373 -12.73 -8.42 10.36
C GLY A 373 -11.39 -8.33 9.63
N ARG A 374 -10.33 -7.95 10.29
CA ARG A 374 -9.00 -7.78 9.66
C ARG A 374 -8.24 -9.09 9.52
N TRP A 375 -7.18 -9.08 8.68
CA TRP A 375 -6.15 -10.10 8.64
C TRP A 375 -4.87 -9.53 9.22
N TRP A 376 -4.46 -10.07 10.37
CA TRP A 376 -3.20 -9.69 10.99
C TRP A 376 -2.02 -10.10 10.12
N MET A 377 -1.02 -9.23 10.04
CA MET A 377 0.24 -9.50 9.41
C MET A 377 1.38 -9.05 10.33
N HIS A 378 2.38 -9.92 10.50
CA HIS A 378 3.57 -9.60 11.29
C HIS A 378 4.34 -8.44 10.65
N SER A 379 4.79 -7.49 11.48
CA SER A 379 5.64 -6.38 11.06
C SER A 379 6.95 -6.39 11.84
N LEU A 380 8.07 -6.38 11.14
CA LEU A 380 9.41 -6.18 11.70
C LEU A 380 9.61 -4.73 12.14
N TYR A 381 8.97 -3.81 11.45
CA TYR A 381 9.08 -2.40 11.71
C TYR A 381 8.01 -1.95 12.70
N ARG A 382 8.37 -1.86 13.97
CA ARG A 382 7.46 -1.51 15.06
C ARG A 382 6.70 -0.21 14.78
N GLY A 383 5.37 -0.27 14.85
CA GLY A 383 4.48 0.87 14.55
C GLY A 383 3.85 0.83 13.15
N ASN A 384 4.32 -0.04 12.24
CA ASN A 384 3.71 -0.20 10.93
C ASN A 384 2.45 -1.07 10.94
N TYR A 385 2.05 -1.62 12.07
CA TYR A 385 0.82 -2.39 12.20
C TYR A 385 -0.41 -1.64 11.67
N HIS A 386 -0.42 -0.31 11.73
CA HIS A 386 -1.49 0.51 11.13
C HIS A 386 -1.62 0.30 9.63
N TYR A 387 -0.48 0.16 8.93
CA TYR A 387 -0.39 0.11 7.49
C TYR A 387 -0.44 -1.33 6.99
N ILE A 388 0.43 -2.18 7.51
CA ILE A 388 0.61 -3.55 7.04
C ILE A 388 -0.67 -4.37 7.22
N THR A 389 -1.26 -4.37 8.41
CA THR A 389 -2.53 -5.08 8.65
C THR A 389 -3.68 -4.51 7.83
N TYR A 390 -3.69 -3.19 7.57
CA TYR A 390 -4.73 -2.58 6.74
C TYR A 390 -4.61 -3.02 5.28
N ILE A 391 -3.42 -2.91 4.68
CA ILE A 391 -3.19 -3.31 3.29
C ILE A 391 -3.40 -4.82 3.12
N ALA A 392 -2.91 -5.63 4.06
CA ALA A 392 -3.15 -7.07 4.07
C ALA A 392 -4.65 -7.40 4.10
N THR A 393 -5.45 -6.62 4.82
CA THR A 393 -6.91 -6.79 4.86
C THR A 393 -7.57 -6.41 3.53
N VAL A 394 -7.13 -5.32 2.89
CA VAL A 394 -7.62 -4.95 1.55
C VAL A 394 -7.34 -6.07 0.56
N GLU A 395 -6.09 -6.55 0.52
CA GLU A 395 -5.70 -7.61 -0.42
C GLU A 395 -6.45 -8.91 -0.12
N ALA A 396 -6.58 -9.28 1.18
CA ALA A 396 -7.32 -10.47 1.61
C ALA A 396 -8.80 -10.45 1.22
N MET A 397 -9.41 -9.29 1.07
CA MET A 397 -10.79 -9.16 0.57
C MET A 397 -10.91 -9.37 -0.94
N LYS A 398 -9.84 -9.09 -1.72
CA LYS A 398 -9.85 -9.27 -3.18
C LYS A 398 -9.86 -10.75 -3.58
N ALA A 399 -9.18 -11.61 -2.83
CA ALA A 399 -9.07 -13.03 -3.14
C ALA A 399 -10.45 -13.75 -3.15
N PRO A 400 -11.27 -13.71 -2.08
CA PRO A 400 -12.61 -14.27 -2.09
C PRO A 400 -13.54 -13.59 -3.12
N ASP A 401 -13.39 -12.29 -3.40
CA ASP A 401 -14.15 -11.59 -4.44
C ASP A 401 -13.90 -12.22 -5.81
N LEU A 402 -12.65 -12.35 -6.23
CA LEU A 402 -12.28 -12.96 -7.51
C LEU A 402 -12.58 -14.46 -7.59
N CYS A 403 -12.85 -15.10 -6.46
CA CYS A 403 -13.28 -16.49 -6.39
C CYS A 403 -14.80 -16.66 -6.29
N GLY A 404 -15.59 -15.57 -6.35
CA GLY A 404 -17.06 -15.60 -6.36
C GLY A 404 -17.70 -15.74 -4.97
N GLU A 405 -16.93 -15.72 -3.89
CA GLU A 405 -17.45 -15.89 -2.53
C GLU A 405 -18.21 -14.66 -2.01
N LEU A 406 -17.97 -13.49 -2.62
CA LEU A 406 -18.74 -12.28 -2.32
C LEU A 406 -20.08 -12.20 -3.06
N ASP A 407 -20.32 -13.07 -4.03
CA ASP A 407 -21.55 -13.02 -4.86
C ASP A 407 -22.83 -13.27 -4.04
N ALA A 408 -22.71 -14.03 -2.95
CA ALA A 408 -23.81 -14.25 -2.01
C ALA A 408 -24.12 -13.03 -1.11
N ILE A 409 -23.27 -11.99 -1.12
CA ILE A 409 -23.44 -10.78 -0.34
C ILE A 409 -24.14 -9.76 -1.21
N SER A 410 -25.47 -9.68 -1.12
CA SER A 410 -26.25 -8.57 -1.67
C SER A 410 -26.56 -7.55 -0.57
N LEU A 411 -26.56 -6.25 -0.92
CA LEU A 411 -27.21 -5.26 -0.09
C LEU A 411 -28.70 -5.61 -0.02
N GLU A 412 -29.22 -5.81 1.18
CA GLU A 412 -30.67 -5.80 1.38
C GLU A 412 -31.16 -4.43 0.86
N LYS A 413 -32.05 -4.45 -0.13
CA LYS A 413 -32.72 -3.25 -0.59
C LYS A 413 -33.47 -2.69 0.61
N LYS A 414 -32.94 -1.62 1.23
CA LYS A 414 -33.64 -0.81 2.21
C LYS A 414 -34.73 0.00 1.54
#